data_ccb24d4c8d8e29c307350fd5e327ab22
#
_entry.id   ccb24d4c8d8e29c307350fd5e327ab22
#
_cell.length_a   1.000
_cell.length_b   1.000
_cell.length_c   1.000
_cell.angle_alpha   90.00
_cell.angle_beta   90.00
_cell.angle_gamma   90.00
#
_symmetry.space_group_name_H-M   'P 1'
#
loop_
_entity.id
_entity.type
_entity.pdbx_description
1 polymer ?
#
loop_
_entity_poly.entity_id
_entity_poly.type
_entity_poly.pdbx_seq_one_letter_code
_entity_poly.pdbx_strand_id
1 'polypeptide(L)'
;MSSIKRNLGYQTLYQVIMTALPIVTAPYLARVLGANQLGIYSYTLSVANYFVLFSLLGIEKYGTRSIASVRGNFQERSRVFCGIYAMQLRTTLVCTAAYAAYILFFCRENRLIALIQSVEILAAFLNVNWLYYGLEQFKATVTRSLIVKLASTAAILILVKTPDDLWIYTLIVLGSNFLCNALLWSRVPQMVAFTRVPAREILCHIKPNIVLFIPIAAMSIYHIMDKTMLGIISDYENSGYYYSADKIINIPMGIISGFSTVILPRFSSLVSENRMEEYRRLFSRSLQTTFAFACYVAFGIAAVAREFVPFFFGPGYSPCVSLTQVLSSVILIKTISFTIRYQYLIPCKKEKYYISSVMVGAGINLVVNLLLIPKTGAMGAAIGTLAAELAACLIQIRCAQAEFSVARDLFRCLPYMGIGVVIFAVVRGTAMLLASQPVIAVLLAEIGLGVLAGCGLTAAFWKLTGNPLAEEIVHGLRRKKI
;
A
#
# COMPACT_ATOMS: atom_id res chain seq x y z
N MET A 1 -17.89 -20.21 -12.81
CA MET A 1 -17.73 -19.80 -11.40
C MET A 1 -16.47 -20.37 -10.71
N SER A 2 -16.00 -21.58 -11.01
CA SER A 2 -14.78 -22.16 -10.41
C SER A 2 -13.48 -21.40 -10.73
N SER A 3 -13.35 -20.80 -11.91
CA SER A 3 -12.17 -20.05 -12.35
C SER A 3 -11.96 -18.75 -11.54
N ILE A 4 -13.01 -17.99 -11.30
CA ILE A 4 -12.95 -16.71 -10.57
C ILE A 4 -12.55 -16.94 -9.10
N LYS A 5 -13.16 -17.93 -8.42
CA LYS A 5 -12.81 -18.27 -7.03
C LYS A 5 -11.36 -18.71 -6.90
N ARG A 6 -10.86 -19.49 -7.87
CA ARG A 6 -9.46 -19.94 -7.89
C ARG A 6 -8.49 -18.79 -8.14
N ASN A 7 -8.82 -17.87 -9.04
CA ASN A 7 -7.99 -16.69 -9.31
C ASN A 7 -7.93 -15.74 -8.12
N LEU A 8 -9.04 -15.54 -7.42
CA LEU A 8 -9.09 -14.80 -6.14
C LEU A 8 -8.20 -15.46 -5.08
N GLY A 9 -8.25 -16.80 -4.96
CA GLY A 9 -7.38 -17.54 -4.03
C GLY A 9 -5.88 -17.32 -4.31
N TYR A 10 -5.46 -17.38 -5.58
CA TYR A 10 -4.07 -17.09 -5.96
C TYR A 10 -3.66 -15.64 -5.64
N GLN A 11 -4.53 -14.67 -5.91
CA GLN A 11 -4.23 -13.27 -5.59
C GLN A 11 -4.13 -13.03 -4.08
N THR A 12 -5.03 -13.63 -3.29
CA THR A 12 -4.99 -13.51 -1.83
C THR A 12 -3.72 -14.13 -1.25
N LEU A 13 -3.36 -15.34 -1.69
CA LEU A 13 -2.12 -16.00 -1.27
C LEU A 13 -0.89 -15.18 -1.63
N TYR A 14 -0.85 -14.65 -2.86
CA TYR A 14 0.21 -13.74 -3.30
C TYR A 14 0.33 -12.53 -2.40
N GLN A 15 -0.78 -11.86 -2.10
CA GLN A 15 -0.81 -10.67 -1.26
C GLN A 15 -0.30 -10.98 0.16
N VAL A 16 -0.71 -12.10 0.74
CA VAL A 16 -0.25 -12.54 2.07
C VAL A 16 1.27 -12.75 2.07
N ILE A 17 1.80 -13.48 1.09
CA ILE A 17 3.25 -13.74 1.00
C ILE A 17 4.02 -12.43 0.76
N MET A 18 3.55 -11.56 -0.14
CA MET A 18 4.20 -10.27 -0.41
C MET A 18 4.20 -9.34 0.80
N THR A 19 3.19 -9.44 1.67
CA THR A 19 3.13 -8.71 2.94
C THR A 19 4.05 -9.34 4.00
N ALA A 20 4.23 -10.65 3.98
CA ALA A 20 5.07 -11.36 4.93
C ALA A 20 6.58 -11.23 4.64
N LEU A 21 6.99 -11.16 3.37
CA LEU A 21 8.41 -11.07 2.99
C LEU A 21 9.14 -9.87 3.64
N PRO A 22 8.57 -8.65 3.70
CA PRO A 22 9.19 -7.52 4.39
C PRO A 22 9.39 -7.75 5.89
N ILE A 23 8.58 -8.60 6.55
CA ILE A 23 8.75 -8.91 7.98
C ILE A 23 10.09 -9.62 8.23
N VAL A 24 10.54 -10.43 7.27
CA VAL A 24 11.83 -11.12 7.36
C VAL A 24 12.99 -10.22 6.90
N THR A 25 12.79 -9.50 5.79
CA THR A 25 13.90 -8.73 5.19
C THR A 25 14.14 -7.39 5.88
N ALA A 26 13.11 -6.72 6.42
CA ALA A 26 13.25 -5.40 6.99
C ALA A 26 14.19 -5.36 8.21
N PRO A 27 14.06 -6.26 9.22
CA PRO A 27 14.97 -6.26 10.36
C PRO A 27 16.41 -6.61 9.99
N TYR A 28 16.58 -7.53 9.02
CA TYR A 28 17.89 -7.88 8.51
C TYR A 28 18.58 -6.68 7.85
N LEU A 29 17.88 -6.03 6.92
CA LEU A 29 18.41 -4.88 6.20
C LEU A 29 18.67 -3.67 7.12
N ALA A 30 17.80 -3.44 8.10
CA ALA A 30 17.98 -2.37 9.06
C ALA A 30 19.27 -2.55 9.87
N ARG A 31 19.59 -3.78 10.26
CA ARG A 31 20.81 -4.09 11.04
C ARG A 31 22.07 -4.12 10.18
N VAL A 32 21.97 -4.59 8.93
CA VAL A 32 23.13 -4.72 8.04
C VAL A 32 23.45 -3.39 7.36
N LEU A 33 22.46 -2.75 6.74
CA LEU A 33 22.66 -1.51 5.99
C LEU A 33 22.59 -0.25 6.88
N GLY A 34 21.78 -0.28 7.93
CA GLY A 34 21.53 0.89 8.76
C GLY A 34 20.56 1.90 8.14
N ALA A 35 20.17 2.90 8.94
CA ALA A 35 19.16 3.88 8.56
C ALA A 35 19.64 4.77 7.39
N ASN A 36 20.89 5.19 7.40
CA ASN A 36 21.44 6.07 6.34
C ASN A 36 21.37 5.42 4.96
N GLN A 37 21.87 4.18 4.83
CA GLN A 37 21.86 3.46 3.54
C GLN A 37 20.44 3.15 3.06
N LEU A 38 19.54 2.76 3.98
CA LEU A 38 18.12 2.57 3.65
C LEU A 38 17.45 3.89 3.26
N GLY A 39 17.90 5.01 3.83
CA GLY A 39 17.47 6.34 3.44
C GLY A 39 17.90 6.72 2.03
N ILE A 40 19.16 6.49 1.67
CA ILE A 40 19.69 6.67 0.31
C ILE A 40 18.86 5.85 -0.68
N TYR A 41 18.62 4.57 -0.37
CA TYR A 41 17.76 3.72 -1.18
C TYR A 41 16.35 4.28 -1.32
N SER A 42 15.72 4.67 -0.21
CA SER A 42 14.35 5.19 -0.19
C SER A 42 14.20 6.47 -1.00
N TYR A 43 15.14 7.40 -0.84
CA TYR A 43 15.17 8.66 -1.58
C TYR A 43 15.37 8.42 -3.08
N THR A 44 16.43 7.70 -3.46
CA THR A 44 16.72 7.46 -4.88
C THR A 44 15.60 6.67 -5.58
N LEU A 45 15.02 5.69 -4.89
CA LEU A 45 13.85 4.96 -5.38
C LEU A 45 12.63 5.88 -5.52
N SER A 46 12.39 6.78 -4.58
CA SER A 46 11.26 7.72 -4.66
C SER A 46 11.38 8.63 -5.88
N VAL A 47 12.58 9.13 -6.19
CA VAL A 47 12.82 9.91 -7.40
C VAL A 47 12.58 9.07 -8.66
N ALA A 48 13.15 7.86 -8.74
CA ALA A 48 12.95 6.97 -9.89
C ALA A 48 11.46 6.65 -10.11
N ASN A 49 10.70 6.47 -9.03
CA ASN A 49 9.27 6.17 -9.09
C ASN A 49 8.42 7.28 -9.72
N TYR A 50 8.83 8.55 -9.65
CA TYR A 50 8.16 9.59 -10.44
C TYR A 50 8.31 9.34 -11.94
N PHE A 51 9.52 9.00 -12.39
CA PHE A 51 9.75 8.71 -13.81
C PHE A 51 9.03 7.43 -14.26
N VAL A 52 8.97 6.39 -13.42
CA VAL A 52 8.18 5.18 -13.71
C VAL A 52 6.69 5.52 -13.80
N LEU A 53 6.17 6.34 -12.89
CA LEU A 53 4.78 6.80 -12.89
C LEU A 53 4.42 7.49 -14.21
N PHE A 54 5.26 8.39 -14.70
CA PHE A 54 5.07 9.07 -15.97
C PHE A 54 5.36 8.18 -17.18
N SER A 55 6.24 7.18 -17.07
CA SER A 55 6.49 6.18 -18.11
C SER A 55 5.27 5.34 -18.42
N LEU A 56 4.62 4.86 -17.37
CA LEU A 56 3.46 3.97 -17.49
C LEU A 56 2.14 4.73 -17.63
N LEU A 57 2.07 5.99 -17.19
CA LEU A 57 0.84 6.77 -17.15
C LEU A 57 -0.29 5.93 -16.50
N GLY A 58 -1.48 5.87 -17.11
CA GLY A 58 -2.61 5.05 -16.69
C GLY A 58 -2.70 3.68 -17.38
N ILE A 59 -1.63 3.22 -18.05
CA ILE A 59 -1.64 2.04 -18.95
C ILE A 59 -2.12 0.78 -18.26
N GLU A 60 -1.78 0.57 -17.00
CA GLU A 60 -2.20 -0.65 -16.30
C GLU A 60 -3.74 -0.79 -16.27
N LYS A 61 -4.46 0.27 -15.94
CA LYS A 61 -5.92 0.27 -15.93
C LYS A 61 -6.51 0.36 -17.33
N TYR A 62 -5.97 1.25 -18.14
CA TYR A 62 -6.43 1.47 -19.51
C TYR A 62 -6.22 0.23 -20.38
N GLY A 63 -5.02 -0.32 -20.38
CA GLY A 63 -4.65 -1.51 -21.14
C GLY A 63 -5.45 -2.74 -20.71
N THR A 64 -5.58 -2.97 -19.39
CA THR A 64 -6.40 -4.07 -18.87
C THR A 64 -7.83 -3.99 -19.38
N ARG A 65 -8.46 -2.81 -19.32
CA ARG A 65 -9.82 -2.59 -19.80
C ARG A 65 -9.94 -2.77 -21.32
N SER A 66 -8.99 -2.21 -22.08
CA SER A 66 -8.99 -2.27 -23.54
C SER A 66 -8.77 -3.69 -24.06
N ILE A 67 -7.88 -4.46 -23.44
CA ILE A 67 -7.68 -5.88 -23.79
C ILE A 67 -8.89 -6.72 -23.42
N ALA A 68 -9.49 -6.49 -22.27
CA ALA A 68 -10.69 -7.23 -21.85
C ALA A 68 -11.86 -7.05 -22.83
N SER A 69 -12.04 -5.86 -23.42
CA SER A 69 -13.11 -5.59 -24.39
C SER A 69 -12.93 -6.32 -25.73
N VAL A 70 -11.68 -6.63 -26.12
CA VAL A 70 -11.35 -7.31 -27.40
C VAL A 70 -10.81 -8.74 -27.18
N ARG A 71 -11.03 -9.32 -26.01
CA ARG A 71 -10.48 -10.62 -25.60
C ARG A 71 -10.75 -11.76 -26.58
N GLY A 72 -11.95 -11.79 -27.17
CA GLY A 72 -12.39 -12.84 -28.09
C GLY A 72 -11.82 -12.77 -29.51
N ASN A 73 -11.32 -11.59 -29.92
CA ASN A 73 -10.83 -11.37 -31.28
C ASN A 73 -9.30 -11.22 -31.28
N PHE A 74 -8.59 -12.22 -31.82
CA PHE A 74 -7.13 -12.25 -31.84
C PHE A 74 -6.50 -11.08 -32.62
N GLN A 75 -7.08 -10.73 -33.79
CA GLN A 75 -6.53 -9.68 -34.64
C GLN A 75 -6.71 -8.30 -34.02
N GLU A 76 -7.92 -8.00 -33.53
CA GLU A 76 -8.22 -6.73 -32.87
C GLU A 76 -7.43 -6.59 -31.57
N ARG A 77 -7.31 -7.65 -30.77
CA ARG A 77 -6.48 -7.69 -29.57
C ARG A 77 -5.02 -7.39 -29.88
N SER A 78 -4.49 -7.96 -30.96
CA SER A 78 -3.12 -7.72 -31.40
C SER A 78 -2.90 -6.28 -31.80
N ARG A 79 -3.83 -5.68 -32.52
CA ARG A 79 -3.79 -4.25 -32.92
C ARG A 79 -3.86 -3.32 -31.73
N VAL A 80 -4.79 -3.56 -30.80
CA VAL A 80 -4.92 -2.79 -29.56
C VAL A 80 -3.67 -2.92 -28.68
N PHE A 81 -3.14 -4.15 -28.55
CA PHE A 81 -1.88 -4.38 -27.82
C PHE A 81 -0.73 -3.58 -28.42
N CYS A 82 -0.51 -3.69 -29.73
CA CYS A 82 0.58 -2.97 -30.41
C CYS A 82 0.44 -1.45 -30.30
N GLY A 83 -0.78 -0.91 -30.37
CA GLY A 83 -1.04 0.53 -30.19
C GLY A 83 -0.68 1.03 -28.80
N ILE A 84 -1.17 0.36 -27.75
CA ILE A 84 -0.91 0.72 -26.36
C ILE A 84 0.58 0.51 -26.03
N TYR A 85 1.18 -0.60 -26.47
CA TYR A 85 2.58 -0.89 -26.22
C TYR A 85 3.51 0.09 -26.93
N ALA A 86 3.20 0.47 -28.17
CA ALA A 86 3.96 1.51 -28.90
C ALA A 86 3.89 2.88 -28.21
N MET A 87 2.77 3.24 -27.58
CA MET A 87 2.64 4.42 -26.73
C MET A 87 3.53 4.28 -25.48
N GLN A 88 3.46 3.15 -24.78
CA GLN A 88 4.28 2.84 -23.60
C GLN A 88 5.78 2.95 -23.89
N LEU A 89 6.25 2.39 -25.01
CA LEU A 89 7.65 2.49 -25.43
C LEU A 89 8.11 3.93 -25.56
N ARG A 90 7.29 4.79 -26.19
CA ARG A 90 7.63 6.20 -26.42
C ARG A 90 7.69 6.99 -25.11
N THR A 91 6.66 6.83 -24.26
CA THR A 91 6.63 7.52 -22.95
C THR A 91 7.78 7.05 -22.06
N THR A 92 8.08 5.74 -22.04
CA THR A 92 9.19 5.22 -21.25
C THR A 92 10.55 5.71 -21.79
N LEU A 93 10.73 5.79 -23.12
CA LEU A 93 11.97 6.32 -23.72
C LEU A 93 12.20 7.78 -23.31
N VAL A 94 11.17 8.62 -23.38
CA VAL A 94 11.23 10.02 -22.95
C VAL A 94 11.58 10.12 -21.46
N CYS A 95 10.93 9.33 -20.61
CA CYS A 95 11.21 9.32 -19.17
C CYS A 95 12.60 8.78 -18.85
N THR A 96 13.10 7.78 -19.59
CA THR A 96 14.46 7.26 -19.44
C THR A 96 15.49 8.34 -19.81
N ALA A 97 15.29 9.06 -20.92
CA ALA A 97 16.15 10.17 -21.30
C ALA A 97 16.12 11.31 -20.26
N ALA A 98 14.93 11.66 -19.75
CA ALA A 98 14.78 12.66 -18.71
C ALA A 98 15.45 12.22 -17.39
N TYR A 99 15.35 10.94 -17.00
CA TYR A 99 16.03 10.42 -15.82
C TYR A 99 17.56 10.39 -15.99
N ALA A 100 18.06 10.03 -17.18
CA ALA A 100 19.48 10.13 -17.50
C ALA A 100 19.99 11.57 -17.37
N ALA A 101 19.24 12.54 -17.89
CA ALA A 101 19.54 13.96 -17.71
C ALA A 101 19.54 14.37 -16.23
N TYR A 102 18.57 13.90 -15.44
CA TYR A 102 18.54 14.11 -13.99
C TYR A 102 19.81 13.58 -13.31
N ILE A 103 20.26 12.37 -13.63
CA ILE A 103 21.49 11.79 -13.06
C ILE A 103 22.72 12.63 -13.45
N LEU A 104 22.80 13.08 -14.68
CA LEU A 104 23.95 13.84 -15.18
C LEU A 104 24.06 15.23 -14.58
N PHE A 105 22.95 15.96 -14.47
CA PHE A 105 22.94 17.37 -14.12
C PHE A 105 22.58 17.67 -12.67
N PHE A 106 21.75 16.84 -12.04
CA PHE A 106 21.19 17.14 -10.72
C PHE A 106 21.66 16.17 -9.62
N CYS A 107 21.96 14.90 -9.96
CA CYS A 107 22.40 13.92 -8.97
C CYS A 107 23.91 14.06 -8.73
N ARG A 108 24.28 14.76 -7.67
CA ARG A 108 25.70 14.95 -7.28
C ARG A 108 26.20 13.83 -6.39
N GLU A 109 25.35 13.36 -5.47
CA GLU A 109 25.64 12.31 -4.51
C GLU A 109 24.94 11.01 -4.90
N ASN A 110 25.47 9.88 -4.45
CA ASN A 110 24.87 8.55 -4.63
C ASN A 110 24.53 8.19 -6.09
N ARG A 111 25.34 8.69 -7.04
CA ARG A 111 25.14 8.47 -8.49
C ARG A 111 25.06 7.00 -8.86
N LEU A 112 25.85 6.15 -8.22
CA LEU A 112 25.83 4.70 -8.47
C LEU A 112 24.44 4.12 -8.17
N ILE A 113 23.88 4.45 -7.00
CA ILE A 113 22.56 3.95 -6.59
C ILE A 113 21.47 4.52 -7.51
N ALA A 114 21.53 5.81 -7.84
CA ALA A 114 20.61 6.42 -8.81
C ALA A 114 20.72 5.77 -10.19
N LEU A 115 21.92 5.44 -10.65
CA LEU A 115 22.13 4.72 -11.92
C LEU A 115 21.50 3.32 -11.87
N ILE A 116 21.69 2.57 -10.79
CA ILE A 116 21.06 1.26 -10.62
C ILE A 116 19.53 1.39 -10.59
N GLN A 117 18.98 2.47 -10.00
CA GLN A 117 17.53 2.74 -10.00
C GLN A 117 16.95 2.92 -11.41
N SER A 118 17.77 3.24 -12.44
CA SER A 118 17.30 3.27 -13.83
C SER A 118 16.74 1.94 -14.31
N VAL A 119 17.15 0.83 -13.70
CA VAL A 119 16.62 -0.52 -14.01
C VAL A 119 15.12 -0.60 -13.77
N GLU A 120 14.57 0.15 -12.78
CA GLU A 120 13.11 0.21 -12.55
C GLU A 120 12.38 0.90 -13.70
N ILE A 121 12.97 1.96 -14.27
CA ILE A 121 12.42 2.64 -15.44
C ILE A 121 12.55 1.74 -16.68
N LEU A 122 13.68 1.04 -16.83
CA LEU A 122 13.85 0.05 -17.89
C LEU A 122 12.87 -1.12 -17.76
N ALA A 123 12.53 -1.52 -16.54
CA ALA A 123 11.50 -2.53 -16.31
C ALA A 123 10.11 -2.09 -16.80
N ALA A 124 9.84 -0.78 -16.88
CA ALA A 124 8.61 -0.25 -17.45
C ALA A 124 8.47 -0.54 -18.94
N PHE A 125 9.57 -0.66 -19.72
CA PHE A 125 9.51 -1.11 -21.12
C PHE A 125 8.92 -2.51 -21.23
N LEU A 126 9.24 -3.39 -20.28
CA LEU A 126 8.84 -4.79 -20.29
C LEU A 126 7.50 -5.04 -19.56
N ASN A 127 6.88 -4.00 -18.98
CA ASN A 127 5.64 -4.18 -18.23
C ASN A 127 4.46 -4.45 -19.16
N VAL A 128 4.07 -5.72 -19.25
CA VAL A 128 2.88 -6.20 -19.98
C VAL A 128 1.86 -6.86 -19.06
N ASN A 129 1.91 -6.58 -17.74
CA ASN A 129 0.96 -7.14 -16.78
C ASN A 129 -0.50 -6.84 -17.16
N TRP A 130 -0.77 -5.67 -17.74
CA TRP A 130 -2.09 -5.26 -18.20
C TRP A 130 -2.67 -6.18 -19.29
N LEU A 131 -1.83 -6.80 -20.15
CA LEU A 131 -2.28 -7.82 -21.11
C LEU A 131 -2.80 -9.06 -20.38
N TYR A 132 -2.03 -9.56 -19.41
CA TYR A 132 -2.39 -10.76 -18.65
C TYR A 132 -3.63 -10.53 -17.78
N TYR A 133 -3.77 -9.36 -17.18
CA TYR A 133 -4.96 -8.99 -16.40
C TYR A 133 -6.19 -8.86 -17.27
N GLY A 134 -6.08 -8.25 -18.46
CA GLY A 134 -7.16 -8.18 -19.43
C GLY A 134 -7.61 -9.54 -19.97
N LEU A 135 -6.69 -10.52 -20.04
CA LEU A 135 -6.98 -11.90 -20.41
C LEU A 135 -7.33 -12.81 -19.21
N GLU A 136 -7.42 -12.27 -18.00
CA GLU A 136 -7.69 -13.02 -16.75
C GLU A 136 -6.65 -14.12 -16.44
N GLN A 137 -5.43 -14.00 -16.91
CA GLN A 137 -4.36 -14.99 -16.72
C GLN A 137 -3.52 -14.73 -15.46
N PHE A 138 -4.17 -14.57 -14.31
CA PHE A 138 -3.52 -14.22 -13.03
C PHE A 138 -2.54 -15.27 -12.53
N LYS A 139 -2.77 -16.56 -12.81
CA LYS A 139 -1.88 -17.64 -12.33
C LYS A 139 -0.44 -17.44 -12.81
N ALA A 140 -0.26 -17.07 -14.09
CA ALA A 140 1.07 -16.88 -14.67
C ALA A 140 1.83 -15.75 -14.00
N THR A 141 1.16 -14.61 -13.75
CA THR A 141 1.79 -13.44 -13.11
C THR A 141 2.12 -13.70 -11.64
N VAL A 142 1.22 -14.35 -10.90
CA VAL A 142 1.39 -14.65 -9.47
C VAL A 142 2.52 -15.66 -9.24
N THR A 143 2.49 -16.83 -9.90
CA THR A 143 3.48 -17.88 -9.67
C THR A 143 4.90 -17.42 -9.97
N ARG A 144 5.07 -16.73 -11.11
CA ARG A 144 6.35 -16.14 -11.48
C ARG A 144 6.87 -15.16 -10.42
N SER A 145 6.00 -14.20 -10.02
CA SER A 145 6.39 -13.18 -9.06
C SER A 145 6.77 -13.78 -7.71
N LEU A 146 6.09 -14.82 -7.27
CA LEU A 146 6.43 -15.53 -6.03
C LEU A 146 7.83 -16.17 -6.10
N ILE A 147 8.12 -16.90 -7.17
CA ILE A 147 9.42 -17.58 -7.33
C ILE A 147 10.55 -16.56 -7.34
N VAL A 148 10.42 -15.51 -8.17
CA VAL A 148 11.46 -14.48 -8.29
C VAL A 148 11.65 -13.71 -6.98
N LYS A 149 10.56 -13.37 -6.27
CA LYS A 149 10.65 -12.63 -4.99
C LYS A 149 11.24 -13.50 -3.87
N LEU A 150 10.91 -14.78 -3.80
CA LEU A 150 11.54 -15.69 -2.86
C LEU A 150 13.05 -15.85 -3.15
N ALA A 151 13.41 -16.05 -4.43
CA ALA A 151 14.80 -16.12 -4.82
C ALA A 151 15.57 -14.81 -4.52
N SER A 152 14.97 -13.65 -4.81
CA SER A 152 15.57 -12.36 -4.47
C SER A 152 15.72 -12.14 -2.97
N THR A 153 14.76 -12.60 -2.16
CA THR A 153 14.87 -12.56 -0.70
C THR A 153 16.03 -13.43 -0.21
N ALA A 154 16.17 -14.65 -0.72
CA ALA A 154 17.30 -15.51 -0.40
C ALA A 154 18.64 -14.87 -0.83
N ALA A 155 18.70 -14.29 -2.03
CA ALA A 155 19.89 -13.60 -2.52
C ALA A 155 20.27 -12.40 -1.63
N ILE A 156 19.30 -11.62 -1.16
CA ILE A 156 19.54 -10.51 -0.20
C ILE A 156 20.19 -11.04 1.08
N LEU A 157 19.63 -12.10 1.68
CA LEU A 157 20.14 -12.67 2.93
C LEU A 157 21.54 -13.29 2.78
N ILE A 158 21.91 -13.75 1.59
CA ILE A 158 23.21 -14.37 1.32
C ILE A 158 24.27 -13.32 0.95
N LEU A 159 23.92 -12.33 0.12
CA LEU A 159 24.89 -11.45 -0.53
C LEU A 159 25.06 -10.10 0.15
N VAL A 160 24.05 -9.59 0.84
CA VAL A 160 24.10 -8.28 1.51
C VAL A 160 24.56 -8.49 2.95
N LYS A 161 25.78 -8.12 3.30
CA LYS A 161 26.41 -8.39 4.62
C LYS A 161 26.92 -7.14 5.31
N THR A 162 27.20 -6.09 4.57
CA THR A 162 27.80 -4.85 5.09
C THR A 162 27.01 -3.61 4.62
N PRO A 163 27.17 -2.46 5.25
CA PRO A 163 26.54 -1.21 4.77
C PRO A 163 26.94 -0.84 3.34
N ASP A 164 28.12 -1.20 2.90
CA ASP A 164 28.62 -0.92 1.56
C ASP A 164 27.93 -1.74 0.47
N ASP A 165 27.19 -2.79 0.84
CA ASP A 165 26.44 -3.66 -0.10
C ASP A 165 25.09 -3.05 -0.51
N LEU A 166 24.86 -1.76 -0.28
CA LEU A 166 23.63 -1.08 -0.72
C LEU A 166 23.40 -1.26 -2.24
N TRP A 167 24.44 -1.20 -3.04
CA TRP A 167 24.32 -1.38 -4.48
C TRP A 167 23.89 -2.80 -4.85
N ILE A 168 24.37 -3.82 -4.12
CA ILE A 168 23.97 -5.23 -4.31
C ILE A 168 22.47 -5.36 -3.96
N TYR A 169 22.06 -4.84 -2.81
CA TYR A 169 20.66 -4.82 -2.41
C TYR A 169 19.77 -4.18 -3.47
N THR A 170 20.16 -2.99 -3.92
CA THR A 170 19.41 -2.24 -4.94
C THR A 170 19.31 -3.03 -6.25
N LEU A 171 20.42 -3.62 -6.70
CA LEU A 171 20.47 -4.41 -7.93
C LEU A 171 19.59 -5.67 -7.84
N ILE A 172 19.61 -6.40 -6.70
CA ILE A 172 18.79 -7.59 -6.50
C ILE A 172 17.30 -7.23 -6.54
N VAL A 173 16.88 -6.16 -5.83
CA VAL A 173 15.48 -5.76 -5.79
C VAL A 173 14.97 -5.34 -7.16
N LEU A 174 15.70 -4.46 -7.85
CA LEU A 174 15.30 -3.93 -9.16
C LEU A 174 15.47 -4.97 -10.27
N GLY A 175 16.55 -5.77 -10.23
CA GLY A 175 16.76 -6.89 -11.11
C GLY A 175 15.64 -7.92 -10.99
N SER A 176 15.12 -8.15 -9.77
CA SER A 176 13.97 -9.04 -9.57
C SER A 176 12.69 -8.48 -10.21
N ASN A 177 12.45 -7.16 -10.15
CA ASN A 177 11.32 -6.52 -10.82
C ASN A 177 11.45 -6.58 -12.33
N PHE A 178 12.65 -6.29 -12.85
CA PHE A 178 12.98 -6.41 -14.28
C PHE A 178 12.78 -7.85 -14.78
N LEU A 179 13.34 -8.83 -14.09
CA LEU A 179 13.18 -10.25 -14.42
C LEU A 179 11.71 -10.68 -14.37
N CYS A 180 10.96 -10.23 -13.37
CA CYS A 180 9.52 -10.45 -13.31
C CYS A 180 8.81 -9.99 -14.59
N ASN A 181 9.11 -8.80 -15.09
CA ASN A 181 8.49 -8.29 -16.31
C ASN A 181 9.03 -9.02 -17.56
N ALA A 182 10.33 -9.27 -17.65
CA ALA A 182 10.95 -9.96 -18.77
C ALA A 182 10.39 -11.38 -19.00
N LEU A 183 10.19 -12.15 -17.92
CA LEU A 183 9.66 -13.51 -17.99
C LEU A 183 8.24 -13.57 -18.57
N LEU A 184 7.44 -12.50 -18.51
CA LEU A 184 6.11 -12.46 -19.15
C LEU A 184 6.21 -12.51 -20.67
N TRP A 185 7.27 -11.95 -21.23
CA TRP A 185 7.43 -11.86 -22.70
C TRP A 185 7.51 -13.20 -23.37
N SER A 186 7.93 -14.26 -22.67
CA SER A 186 8.00 -15.62 -23.22
C SER A 186 6.66 -16.14 -23.76
N ARG A 187 5.54 -15.65 -23.25
CA ARG A 187 4.19 -16.07 -23.68
C ARG A 187 3.43 -15.01 -24.47
N VAL A 188 3.93 -13.79 -24.59
CA VAL A 188 3.28 -12.71 -25.35
C VAL A 188 3.02 -13.09 -26.81
N PRO A 189 3.99 -13.74 -27.56
CA PRO A 189 3.77 -14.12 -28.94
C PRO A 189 2.63 -15.16 -29.16
N GLN A 190 2.27 -15.89 -28.10
CA GLN A 190 1.13 -16.83 -28.14
C GLN A 190 -0.22 -16.12 -27.95
N MET A 191 -0.22 -14.91 -27.43
CA MET A 191 -1.41 -14.15 -27.09
C MET A 191 -1.75 -13.08 -28.10
N VAL A 192 -0.74 -12.49 -28.75
CA VAL A 192 -0.88 -11.38 -29.70
C VAL A 192 0.16 -11.52 -30.83
N ALA A 193 -0.20 -11.08 -32.02
CA ALA A 193 0.73 -10.90 -33.13
C ALA A 193 1.23 -9.46 -33.17
N PHE A 194 2.53 -9.30 -33.49
CA PHE A 194 3.11 -7.96 -33.64
C PHE A 194 2.71 -7.40 -35.02
N THR A 195 1.91 -6.34 -35.02
CA THR A 195 1.45 -5.66 -36.21
C THR A 195 1.87 -4.20 -36.19
N ARG A 196 2.17 -3.64 -37.37
CA ARG A 196 2.43 -2.21 -37.48
C ARG A 196 1.14 -1.44 -37.28
N VAL A 197 1.17 -0.48 -36.34
CA VAL A 197 0.02 0.38 -36.04
C VAL A 197 0.36 1.81 -36.48
N PRO A 198 -0.53 2.46 -37.25
CA PRO A 198 -0.30 3.84 -37.68
C PRO A 198 -0.26 4.80 -36.49
N ALA A 199 0.54 5.86 -36.61
CA ALA A 199 0.74 6.85 -35.55
C ALA A 199 -0.59 7.46 -35.04
N ARG A 200 -1.58 7.64 -35.92
CA ARG A 200 -2.90 8.14 -35.55
C ARG A 200 -3.62 7.25 -34.54
N GLU A 201 -3.50 5.94 -34.67
CA GLU A 201 -4.12 5.00 -33.72
C GLU A 201 -3.38 4.99 -32.38
N ILE A 202 -2.05 5.14 -32.38
CA ILE A 202 -1.29 5.28 -31.15
C ILE A 202 -1.71 6.53 -30.38
N LEU A 203 -1.92 7.65 -31.07
CA LEU A 203 -2.37 8.92 -30.48
C LEU A 203 -3.80 8.81 -29.88
N CYS A 204 -4.68 7.98 -30.45
CA CYS A 204 -6.01 7.76 -29.90
C CYS A 204 -5.99 7.17 -28.47
N HIS A 205 -4.94 6.43 -28.10
CA HIS A 205 -4.80 5.87 -26.77
C HIS A 205 -4.34 6.90 -25.72
N ILE A 206 -3.75 8.05 -26.12
CA ILE A 206 -3.17 9.03 -25.19
C ILE A 206 -4.24 9.68 -24.32
N LYS A 207 -5.28 10.26 -24.92
CA LYS A 207 -6.33 11.00 -24.20
C LYS A 207 -7.05 10.14 -23.15
N PRO A 208 -7.57 8.95 -23.46
CA PRO A 208 -8.22 8.09 -22.46
C PRO A 208 -7.26 7.64 -21.36
N ASN A 209 -5.98 7.43 -21.70
CA ASN A 209 -4.96 7.04 -20.75
C ASN A 209 -4.63 8.16 -19.75
N ILE A 210 -4.47 9.41 -20.22
CA ILE A 210 -4.24 10.59 -19.37
C ILE A 210 -5.42 10.80 -18.40
N VAL A 211 -6.66 10.63 -18.85
CA VAL A 211 -7.83 10.75 -17.98
C VAL A 211 -7.77 9.77 -16.81
N LEU A 212 -7.33 8.53 -17.06
CA LEU A 212 -7.15 7.53 -16.01
C LEU A 212 -5.87 7.73 -15.20
N PHE A 213 -4.89 8.43 -15.75
CA PHE A 213 -3.62 8.73 -15.10
C PHE A 213 -3.75 9.77 -14.00
N ILE A 214 -4.53 10.85 -14.20
CA ILE A 214 -4.63 11.96 -13.26
C ILE A 214 -4.92 11.51 -11.82
N PRO A 215 -5.93 10.65 -11.57
CA PRO A 215 -6.18 10.13 -10.22
C PRO A 215 -5.04 9.29 -9.66
N ILE A 216 -4.40 8.49 -10.53
CA ILE A 216 -3.28 7.62 -10.14
C ILE A 216 -2.07 8.49 -9.77
N ALA A 217 -1.77 9.50 -10.57
CA ALA A 217 -0.68 10.43 -10.33
C ALA A 217 -0.85 11.19 -9.01
N ALA A 218 -2.04 11.73 -8.75
CA ALA A 218 -2.33 12.45 -7.51
C ALA A 218 -2.05 11.59 -6.27
N MET A 219 -2.49 10.32 -6.29
CA MET A 219 -2.24 9.38 -5.21
C MET A 219 -0.77 8.99 -5.08
N SER A 220 -0.13 8.67 -6.20
CA SER A 220 1.26 8.20 -6.20
C SER A 220 2.23 9.30 -5.77
N ILE A 221 2.03 10.53 -6.26
CA ILE A 221 2.83 11.69 -5.85
C ILE A 221 2.73 11.90 -4.35
N TYR A 222 1.54 11.85 -3.79
CA TYR A 222 1.33 11.96 -2.35
C TYR A 222 2.12 10.91 -1.56
N HIS A 223 2.09 9.62 -1.97
CA HIS A 223 2.79 8.55 -1.28
C HIS A 223 4.32 8.57 -1.44
N ILE A 224 4.82 9.15 -2.52
CA ILE A 224 6.25 9.22 -2.83
C ILE A 224 6.87 10.47 -2.19
N MET A 225 6.09 11.55 -2.06
CA MET A 225 6.57 12.90 -1.75
C MET A 225 7.30 12.99 -0.41
N ASP A 226 6.81 12.34 0.66
CA ASP A 226 7.45 12.37 1.98
C ASP A 226 8.91 11.92 1.91
N LYS A 227 9.17 10.79 1.23
CA LYS A 227 10.51 10.22 1.10
C LYS A 227 11.44 11.08 0.25
N THR A 228 10.90 11.70 -0.79
CA THR A 228 11.64 12.62 -1.65
C THR A 228 12.00 13.90 -0.89
N MET A 229 11.02 14.49 -0.19
CA MET A 229 11.25 15.72 0.57
C MET A 229 12.22 15.51 1.72
N LEU A 230 12.15 14.37 2.42
CA LEU A 230 13.13 14.04 3.46
C LEU A 230 14.55 13.98 2.93
N GLY A 231 14.76 13.32 1.79
CA GLY A 231 16.09 13.23 1.19
C GLY A 231 16.64 14.55 0.62
N ILE A 232 15.75 15.52 0.28
CA ILE A 232 16.15 16.82 -0.25
C ILE A 232 16.33 17.86 0.87
N ILE A 233 15.43 17.88 1.85
CA ILE A 233 15.29 18.97 2.83
C ILE A 233 15.97 18.62 4.17
N SER A 234 16.07 17.32 4.50
CA SER A 234 16.69 16.83 5.74
C SER A 234 17.97 16.06 5.41
N ASP A 235 18.04 14.82 5.84
CA ASP A 235 19.16 13.91 5.62
C ASP A 235 18.65 12.50 5.27
N TYR A 236 19.57 11.65 4.80
CA TYR A 236 19.23 10.28 4.42
C TYR A 236 18.86 9.42 5.63
N GLU A 237 19.40 9.71 6.81
CA GLU A 237 19.11 8.95 8.02
C GLU A 237 17.65 9.13 8.44
N ASN A 238 17.14 10.37 8.44
CA ASN A 238 15.72 10.67 8.65
C ASN A 238 14.82 9.99 7.61
N SER A 239 15.23 9.97 6.33
CA SER A 239 14.52 9.24 5.28
C SER A 239 14.48 7.74 5.58
N GLY A 240 15.56 7.16 6.10
CA GLY A 240 15.66 5.76 6.48
C GLY A 240 14.78 5.42 7.69
N TYR A 241 14.73 6.28 8.70
CA TYR A 241 13.82 6.12 9.84
C TYR A 241 12.37 6.15 9.42
N TYR A 242 11.98 7.14 8.60
CA TYR A 242 10.62 7.22 8.07
C TYR A 242 10.26 6.00 7.23
N TYR A 243 11.15 5.58 6.32
CA TYR A 243 10.96 4.40 5.49
C TYR A 243 10.76 3.12 6.31
N SER A 244 11.50 2.95 7.40
CA SER A 244 11.42 1.80 8.28
C SER A 244 10.13 1.81 9.11
N ALA A 245 9.75 2.94 9.68
CA ALA A 245 8.50 3.10 10.41
C ALA A 245 7.27 2.90 9.50
N ASP A 246 7.29 3.48 8.29
CA ASP A 246 6.23 3.32 7.27
C ASP A 246 6.00 1.84 6.91
N LYS A 247 7.05 1.01 6.87
CA LYS A 247 6.92 -0.44 6.64
C LYS A 247 6.09 -1.14 7.72
N ILE A 248 6.28 -0.80 9.00
CA ILE A 248 5.48 -1.38 10.10
C ILE A 248 4.00 -1.05 9.89
N ILE A 249 3.69 0.18 9.55
CA ILE A 249 2.31 0.66 9.37
C ILE A 249 1.63 0.06 8.13
N ASN A 250 2.39 -0.17 7.07
CA ASN A 250 1.85 -0.73 5.83
C ASN A 250 1.43 -2.20 5.94
N ILE A 251 1.96 -2.97 6.89
CA ILE A 251 1.58 -4.38 7.11
C ILE A 251 0.08 -4.50 7.45
N PRO A 252 -0.44 -3.91 8.54
CA PRO A 252 -1.86 -3.97 8.86
C PRO A 252 -2.74 -3.25 7.82
N MET A 253 -2.23 -2.18 7.21
CA MET A 253 -2.95 -1.50 6.13
C MET A 253 -3.19 -2.39 4.92
N GLY A 254 -2.27 -3.31 4.61
CA GLY A 254 -2.44 -4.33 3.59
C GLY A 254 -3.65 -5.24 3.87
N ILE A 255 -3.87 -5.64 5.12
CA ILE A 255 -5.02 -6.46 5.55
C ILE A 255 -6.32 -5.66 5.39
N ILE A 256 -6.35 -4.41 5.88
CA ILE A 256 -7.54 -3.54 5.82
C ILE A 256 -7.92 -3.23 4.37
N SER A 257 -6.93 -2.93 3.51
CA SER A 257 -7.18 -2.67 2.09
C SER A 257 -7.66 -3.91 1.35
N GLY A 258 -7.10 -5.08 1.67
CA GLY A 258 -7.52 -6.37 1.14
C GLY A 258 -8.99 -6.67 1.46
N PHE A 259 -9.39 -6.48 2.72
CA PHE A 259 -10.79 -6.63 3.13
C PHE A 259 -11.72 -5.68 2.35
N SER A 260 -11.32 -4.42 2.22
CA SER A 260 -12.11 -3.39 1.53
C SER A 260 -12.30 -3.72 0.05
N THR A 261 -11.29 -4.29 -0.61
CA THR A 261 -11.39 -4.69 -2.04
C THR A 261 -12.25 -5.92 -2.25
N VAL A 262 -12.23 -6.89 -1.32
CA VAL A 262 -13.06 -8.11 -1.39
C VAL A 262 -14.55 -7.79 -1.23
N ILE A 263 -14.91 -6.82 -0.40
CA ILE A 263 -16.31 -6.47 -0.15
C ILE A 263 -16.92 -5.53 -1.20
N LEU A 264 -16.10 -4.84 -2.00
CA LEU A 264 -16.51 -3.89 -3.04
C LEU A 264 -17.57 -4.44 -4.02
N PRO A 265 -17.45 -5.66 -4.60
CA PRO A 265 -18.46 -6.19 -5.52
C PRO A 265 -19.82 -6.33 -4.86
N ARG A 266 -19.88 -6.69 -3.57
CA ARG A 266 -21.15 -6.81 -2.85
C ARG A 266 -21.84 -5.46 -2.71
N PHE A 267 -21.08 -4.40 -2.39
CA PHE A 267 -21.64 -3.04 -2.33
C PHE A 267 -22.13 -2.56 -3.70
N SER A 268 -21.36 -2.84 -4.76
CA SER A 268 -21.75 -2.51 -6.14
C SER A 268 -23.04 -3.22 -6.56
N SER A 269 -23.22 -4.49 -6.20
CA SER A 269 -24.46 -5.25 -6.44
C SER A 269 -25.65 -4.65 -5.68
N LEU A 270 -25.49 -4.31 -4.40
CA LEU A 270 -26.56 -3.71 -3.60
C LEU A 270 -27.03 -2.35 -4.16
N VAL A 271 -26.09 -1.54 -4.66
CA VAL A 271 -26.43 -0.28 -5.35
C VAL A 271 -27.17 -0.54 -6.64
N SER A 272 -26.72 -1.49 -7.49
CA SER A 272 -27.38 -1.81 -8.77
C SER A 272 -28.77 -2.43 -8.59
N GLU A 273 -28.97 -3.17 -7.49
CA GLU A 273 -30.26 -3.79 -7.13
C GLU A 273 -31.18 -2.82 -6.35
N ASN A 274 -30.75 -1.58 -6.09
CA ASN A 274 -31.47 -0.56 -5.30
C ASN A 274 -31.84 -1.03 -3.88
N ARG A 275 -31.04 -1.91 -3.26
CA ARG A 275 -31.26 -2.46 -1.91
C ARG A 275 -30.62 -1.58 -0.84
N MET A 276 -31.04 -0.32 -0.75
CA MET A 276 -30.36 0.70 0.06
C MET A 276 -30.44 0.46 1.56
N GLU A 277 -31.45 -0.21 2.09
CA GLU A 277 -31.51 -0.54 3.53
C GLU A 277 -30.47 -1.60 3.91
N GLU A 278 -30.35 -2.65 3.11
CA GLU A 278 -29.34 -3.68 3.32
C GLU A 278 -27.93 -3.10 3.16
N TYR A 279 -27.77 -2.23 2.17
CA TYR A 279 -26.54 -1.48 1.94
C TYR A 279 -26.12 -0.70 3.19
N ARG A 280 -27.03 0.11 3.76
CA ARG A 280 -26.75 0.92 4.97
C ARG A 280 -26.37 0.03 6.17
N ARG A 281 -27.09 -1.07 6.38
CA ARG A 281 -26.77 -2.02 7.45
C ARG A 281 -25.38 -2.62 7.27
N LEU A 282 -25.06 -3.07 6.05
CA LEU A 282 -23.77 -3.66 5.74
C LEU A 282 -22.64 -2.64 5.90
N PHE A 283 -22.84 -1.39 5.44
CA PHE A 283 -21.87 -0.30 5.59
C PHE A 283 -21.56 -0.01 7.07
N SER A 284 -22.60 0.20 7.88
CA SER A 284 -22.44 0.48 9.32
C SER A 284 -21.70 -0.67 10.03
N ARG A 285 -22.05 -1.93 9.75
CA ARG A 285 -21.39 -3.12 10.32
C ARG A 285 -19.94 -3.23 9.87
N SER A 286 -19.68 -3.06 8.58
CA SER A 286 -18.35 -3.12 8.00
C SER A 286 -17.45 -2.04 8.59
N LEU A 287 -17.94 -0.80 8.70
CA LEU A 287 -17.20 0.30 9.32
C LEU A 287 -16.84 -0.01 10.78
N GLN A 288 -17.81 -0.46 11.58
CA GLN A 288 -17.57 -0.81 12.99
C GLN A 288 -16.53 -1.94 13.11
N THR A 289 -16.64 -3.00 12.31
CA THR A 289 -15.72 -4.13 12.39
C THR A 289 -14.30 -3.75 11.96
N THR A 290 -14.16 -3.04 10.84
CA THR A 290 -12.84 -2.62 10.34
C THR A 290 -12.20 -1.57 11.24
N PHE A 291 -13.00 -0.66 11.81
CA PHE A 291 -12.51 0.34 12.72
C PHE A 291 -12.12 -0.25 14.09
N ALA A 292 -12.88 -1.21 14.61
CA ALA A 292 -12.49 -1.96 15.80
C ALA A 292 -11.12 -2.64 15.62
N PHE A 293 -10.94 -3.35 14.50
CA PHE A 293 -9.66 -3.96 14.17
C PHE A 293 -8.54 -2.91 14.08
N ALA A 294 -8.80 -1.78 13.40
CA ALA A 294 -7.85 -0.70 13.27
C ALA A 294 -7.46 -0.09 14.62
N CYS A 295 -8.42 0.09 15.56
CA CYS A 295 -8.15 0.56 16.91
C CYS A 295 -7.19 -0.39 17.64
N TYR A 296 -7.47 -1.69 17.63
CA TYR A 296 -6.65 -2.65 18.36
C TYR A 296 -5.23 -2.72 17.81
N VAL A 297 -5.09 -2.68 16.49
CA VAL A 297 -3.79 -2.67 15.82
C VAL A 297 -3.05 -1.35 16.06
N ALA A 298 -3.70 -0.20 15.92
CA ALA A 298 -3.07 1.10 16.07
C ALA A 298 -2.57 1.33 17.50
N PHE A 299 -3.45 1.10 18.49
CA PHE A 299 -3.08 1.24 19.91
C PHE A 299 -2.10 0.16 20.35
N GLY A 300 -2.23 -1.08 19.83
CA GLY A 300 -1.27 -2.16 20.06
C GLY A 300 0.13 -1.82 19.54
N ILE A 301 0.25 -1.38 18.28
CA ILE A 301 1.54 -0.97 17.69
C ILE A 301 2.14 0.21 18.47
N ALA A 302 1.33 1.22 18.79
CA ALA A 302 1.80 2.37 19.57
C ALA A 302 2.34 1.97 20.96
N ALA A 303 1.70 0.99 21.59
CA ALA A 303 2.07 0.52 22.92
C ALA A 303 3.37 -0.30 22.90
N VAL A 304 3.49 -1.26 21.96
CA VAL A 304 4.68 -2.14 21.87
C VAL A 304 5.87 -1.47 21.18
N ALA A 305 5.70 -0.29 20.55
CA ALA A 305 6.71 0.33 19.70
C ALA A 305 8.05 0.52 20.43
N ARG A 306 8.03 0.81 21.74
CA ARG A 306 9.22 1.10 22.52
C ARG A 306 10.15 -0.12 22.67
N GLU A 307 9.58 -1.28 22.84
CA GLU A 307 10.28 -2.56 22.96
C GLU A 307 10.48 -3.22 21.57
N PHE A 308 9.47 -3.15 20.73
CA PHE A 308 9.45 -3.79 19.42
C PHE A 308 10.44 -3.16 18.43
N VAL A 309 10.48 -1.83 18.32
CA VAL A 309 11.28 -1.16 17.29
C VAL A 309 12.77 -1.42 17.46
N PRO A 310 13.38 -1.23 18.65
CA PRO A 310 14.80 -1.57 18.87
C PRO A 310 15.08 -3.06 18.75
N PHE A 311 14.14 -3.92 19.17
CA PHE A 311 14.26 -5.36 19.00
C PHE A 311 14.22 -5.76 17.51
N PHE A 312 13.34 -5.17 16.73
CA PHE A 312 13.13 -5.53 15.34
C PHE A 312 14.22 -4.94 14.41
N PHE A 313 14.47 -3.65 14.48
CA PHE A 313 15.44 -2.98 13.59
C PHE A 313 16.86 -2.89 14.18
N GLY A 314 17.03 -2.97 15.48
CA GLY A 314 18.28 -2.76 16.16
C GLY A 314 18.34 -1.44 16.96
N PRO A 315 19.37 -1.28 17.84
CA PRO A 315 19.44 -0.16 18.79
C PRO A 315 19.58 1.22 18.13
N GLY A 316 20.13 1.31 16.91
CA GLY A 316 20.25 2.56 16.15
C GLY A 316 18.92 3.15 15.65
N TYR A 317 17.79 2.44 15.85
CA TYR A 317 16.47 2.87 15.36
C TYR A 317 15.58 3.48 16.45
N SER A 318 16.14 3.97 17.55
CA SER A 318 15.38 4.63 18.62
C SER A 318 14.46 5.76 18.12
N PRO A 319 14.84 6.62 17.15
CA PRO A 319 13.95 7.64 16.61
C PRO A 319 12.69 7.07 15.92
N CYS A 320 12.74 5.82 15.42
CA CYS A 320 11.58 5.16 14.83
C CYS A 320 10.49 4.82 15.85
N VAL A 321 10.78 4.82 17.16
CA VAL A 321 9.76 4.56 18.19
C VAL A 321 8.67 5.60 18.13
N SER A 322 9.03 6.87 18.26
CA SER A 322 8.08 7.98 18.22
C SER A 322 7.42 8.12 16.84
N LEU A 323 8.17 7.88 15.76
CA LEU A 323 7.62 7.85 14.40
C LEU A 323 6.54 6.77 14.27
N THR A 324 6.81 5.55 14.74
CA THR A 324 5.84 4.44 14.70
C THR A 324 4.60 4.77 15.53
N GLN A 325 4.76 5.40 16.70
CA GLN A 325 3.65 5.83 17.53
C GLN A 325 2.75 6.86 16.84
N VAL A 326 3.34 7.89 16.22
CA VAL A 326 2.56 8.90 15.48
C VAL A 326 1.92 8.28 14.25
N LEU A 327 2.67 7.54 13.45
CA LEU A 327 2.13 6.91 12.23
C LEU A 327 1.10 5.82 12.52
N SER A 328 1.09 5.19 13.70
CA SER A 328 0.04 4.24 14.06
C SER A 328 -1.35 4.86 14.09
N SER A 329 -1.47 6.16 14.44
CA SER A 329 -2.75 6.88 14.40
C SER A 329 -3.28 7.07 12.97
N VAL A 330 -2.40 7.07 11.96
CA VAL A 330 -2.78 7.11 10.54
C VAL A 330 -3.61 5.89 10.14
N ILE A 331 -3.38 4.73 10.79
CA ILE A 331 -4.16 3.50 10.55
C ILE A 331 -5.65 3.75 10.78
N LEU A 332 -6.02 4.46 11.85
CA LEU A 332 -7.40 4.78 12.18
C LEU A 332 -8.05 5.63 11.09
N ILE A 333 -7.38 6.69 10.69
CA ILE A 333 -7.87 7.64 9.70
C ILE A 333 -7.99 6.98 8.32
N LYS A 334 -6.95 6.27 7.89
CA LYS A 334 -6.96 5.53 6.62
C LYS A 334 -8.04 4.45 6.56
N THR A 335 -8.34 3.79 7.68
CA THR A 335 -9.40 2.78 7.73
C THR A 335 -10.76 3.40 7.43
N ILE A 336 -11.07 4.56 8.00
CA ILE A 336 -12.32 5.29 7.70
C ILE A 336 -12.35 5.67 6.21
N SER A 337 -11.25 6.26 5.71
CA SER A 337 -11.12 6.67 4.30
C SER A 337 -11.28 5.48 3.35
N PHE A 338 -10.66 4.34 3.64
CA PHE A 338 -10.78 3.13 2.81
C PHE A 338 -12.19 2.58 2.81
N THR A 339 -12.85 2.55 3.97
CA THR A 339 -14.25 2.11 4.07
C THR A 339 -15.16 3.01 3.24
N ILE A 340 -15.08 4.33 3.39
CA ILE A 340 -15.89 5.28 2.61
C ILE A 340 -15.58 5.16 1.12
N ARG A 341 -14.31 5.06 0.74
CA ARG A 341 -13.88 4.96 -0.65
C ARG A 341 -14.41 3.70 -1.33
N TYR A 342 -14.13 2.51 -0.77
CA TYR A 342 -14.43 1.23 -1.41
C TYR A 342 -15.88 0.80 -1.23
N GLN A 343 -16.54 1.27 -0.18
CA GLN A 343 -17.89 0.87 0.13
C GLN A 343 -18.95 1.93 -0.21
N TYR A 344 -18.53 3.17 -0.55
CA TYR A 344 -19.47 4.22 -0.95
C TYR A 344 -19.04 4.97 -2.22
N LEU A 345 -17.89 5.63 -2.23
CA LEU A 345 -17.54 6.53 -3.33
C LEU A 345 -17.41 5.80 -4.67
N ILE A 346 -16.78 4.61 -4.68
CA ILE A 346 -16.61 3.80 -5.90
C ILE A 346 -17.92 3.14 -6.33
N PRO A 347 -18.66 2.40 -5.45
CA PRO A 347 -19.93 1.79 -5.84
C PRO A 347 -20.98 2.79 -6.35
N CYS A 348 -21.02 3.99 -5.74
CA CYS A 348 -21.97 5.05 -6.14
C CYS A 348 -21.44 5.98 -7.26
N LYS A 349 -20.32 5.60 -7.94
CA LYS A 349 -19.72 6.37 -9.06
C LYS A 349 -19.35 7.82 -8.67
N LYS A 350 -18.91 8.03 -7.44
CA LYS A 350 -18.53 9.32 -6.86
C LYS A 350 -17.02 9.50 -6.74
N GLU A 351 -16.24 8.87 -7.61
CA GLU A 351 -14.76 8.86 -7.55
C GLU A 351 -14.15 10.27 -7.60
N LYS A 352 -14.82 11.25 -8.22
CA LYS A 352 -14.36 12.65 -8.24
C LYS A 352 -14.14 13.24 -6.85
N TYR A 353 -14.99 12.91 -5.88
CA TYR A 353 -14.83 13.40 -4.50
C TYR A 353 -13.65 12.73 -3.80
N TYR A 354 -13.42 11.46 -4.08
CA TYR A 354 -12.23 10.78 -3.62
C TYR A 354 -10.96 11.42 -4.19
N ILE A 355 -10.90 11.66 -5.50
CA ILE A 355 -9.76 12.28 -6.16
C ILE A 355 -9.49 13.67 -5.58
N SER A 356 -10.52 14.51 -5.46
CA SER A 356 -10.38 15.85 -4.88
C SER A 356 -9.89 15.82 -3.43
N SER A 357 -10.39 14.87 -2.61
CA SER A 357 -9.93 14.73 -1.22
C SER A 357 -8.44 14.38 -1.12
N VAL A 358 -7.96 13.50 -2.01
CA VAL A 358 -6.54 13.14 -2.07
C VAL A 358 -5.69 14.31 -2.55
N MET A 359 -6.16 15.08 -3.54
CA MET A 359 -5.44 16.28 -4.01
C MET A 359 -5.31 17.35 -2.92
N VAL A 360 -6.37 17.59 -2.15
CA VAL A 360 -6.31 18.50 -1.01
C VAL A 360 -5.36 17.96 0.06
N GLY A 361 -5.43 16.66 0.35
CA GLY A 361 -4.49 15.99 1.25
C GLY A 361 -3.04 16.17 0.81
N ALA A 362 -2.74 15.96 -0.48
CA ALA A 362 -1.41 16.17 -1.04
C ALA A 362 -0.92 17.62 -0.90
N GLY A 363 -1.79 18.60 -1.11
CA GLY A 363 -1.47 20.02 -0.89
C GLY A 363 -1.15 20.33 0.57
N ILE A 364 -1.94 19.79 1.50
CA ILE A 364 -1.70 19.95 2.94
C ILE A 364 -0.40 19.26 3.35
N ASN A 365 -0.17 18.02 2.88
CA ASN A 365 1.07 17.30 3.13
C ASN A 365 2.29 18.13 2.66
N LEU A 366 2.26 18.65 1.43
CA LEU A 366 3.34 19.47 0.90
C LEU A 366 3.63 20.69 1.79
N VAL A 367 2.59 21.43 2.18
CA VAL A 367 2.74 22.63 3.01
C VAL A 367 3.30 22.28 4.39
N VAL A 368 2.72 21.26 5.05
CA VAL A 368 3.16 20.83 6.39
C VAL A 368 4.58 20.29 6.34
N ASN A 369 4.93 19.52 5.33
CA ASN A 369 6.28 19.00 5.13
C ASN A 369 7.31 20.12 4.92
N LEU A 370 7.02 21.11 4.10
CA LEU A 370 7.91 22.28 3.89
C LEU A 370 8.15 23.07 5.18
N LEU A 371 7.16 23.13 6.06
CA LEU A 371 7.25 23.85 7.33
C LEU A 371 7.95 23.03 8.44
N LEU A 372 7.71 21.74 8.51
CA LEU A 372 8.11 20.89 9.63
C LEU A 372 9.35 20.03 9.35
N ILE A 373 9.58 19.53 8.14
CA ILE A 373 10.76 18.69 7.83
C ILE A 373 12.07 19.44 8.15
N PRO A 374 12.24 20.74 7.81
CA PRO A 374 13.49 21.46 8.14
C PRO A 374 13.78 21.54 9.64
N LYS A 375 12.75 21.41 10.47
CA LYS A 375 12.86 21.56 11.94
C LYS A 375 12.93 20.23 12.68
N THR A 376 12.21 19.23 12.21
CA THR A 376 11.95 17.99 12.95
C THR A 376 12.23 16.71 12.15
N GLY A 377 12.76 16.85 10.92
CA GLY A 377 13.13 15.71 10.07
C GLY A 377 11.97 14.76 9.82
N ALA A 378 12.19 13.48 10.03
CA ALA A 378 11.20 12.42 9.81
C ALA A 378 9.89 12.61 10.59
N MET A 379 9.93 13.22 11.78
CA MET A 379 8.73 13.52 12.57
C MET A 379 7.86 14.54 11.85
N GLY A 380 8.46 15.53 11.18
CA GLY A 380 7.73 16.52 10.37
C GLY A 380 6.96 15.85 9.23
N ALA A 381 7.58 14.90 8.54
CA ALA A 381 6.92 14.11 7.50
C ALA A 381 5.77 13.26 8.06
N ALA A 382 5.96 12.64 9.23
CA ALA A 382 4.91 11.85 9.89
C ALA A 382 3.69 12.70 10.27
N ILE A 383 3.91 13.91 10.79
CA ILE A 383 2.85 14.87 11.09
C ILE A 383 2.19 15.36 9.81
N GLY A 384 2.96 15.62 8.75
CA GLY A 384 2.45 15.98 7.42
C GLY A 384 1.52 14.92 6.85
N THR A 385 1.93 13.65 6.91
CA THR A 385 1.10 12.51 6.51
C THR A 385 -0.19 12.43 7.34
N LEU A 386 -0.09 12.59 8.66
CA LEU A 386 -1.26 12.56 9.55
C LEU A 386 -2.26 13.69 9.22
N ALA A 387 -1.78 14.91 9.04
CA ALA A 387 -2.60 16.07 8.70
C ALA A 387 -3.29 15.90 7.34
N ALA A 388 -2.57 15.39 6.35
CA ALA A 388 -3.09 15.13 5.01
C ALA A 388 -4.17 14.06 4.99
N GLU A 389 -3.93 12.92 5.65
CA GLU A 389 -4.91 11.84 5.75
C GLU A 389 -6.16 12.27 6.52
N LEU A 390 -5.99 13.07 7.58
CA LEU A 390 -7.10 13.63 8.32
C LEU A 390 -7.95 14.55 7.44
N ALA A 391 -7.34 15.46 6.70
CA ALA A 391 -8.04 16.36 5.81
C ALA A 391 -8.79 15.61 4.70
N ALA A 392 -8.12 14.64 4.05
CA ALA A 392 -8.75 13.80 3.03
C ALA A 392 -9.94 13.01 3.61
N CYS A 393 -9.78 12.43 4.81
CA CYS A 393 -10.82 11.69 5.50
C CYS A 393 -12.04 12.60 5.83
N LEU A 394 -11.82 13.79 6.36
CA LEU A 394 -12.89 14.74 6.69
C LEU A 394 -13.70 15.15 5.45
N ILE A 395 -13.03 15.37 4.31
CA ILE A 395 -13.73 15.66 3.04
C ILE A 395 -14.59 14.47 2.62
N GLN A 396 -14.05 13.24 2.71
CA GLN A 396 -14.79 12.03 2.36
C GLN A 396 -15.98 11.78 3.28
N ILE A 397 -15.81 11.99 4.60
CA ILE A 397 -16.91 11.91 5.59
C ILE A 397 -17.99 12.93 5.23
N ARG A 398 -17.63 14.19 4.95
CA ARG A 398 -18.58 15.26 4.62
C ARG A 398 -19.36 14.94 3.35
N CYS A 399 -18.70 14.36 2.35
CA CYS A 399 -19.35 13.90 1.13
C CYS A 399 -20.34 12.75 1.40
N ALA A 400 -19.94 11.77 2.21
CA ALA A 400 -20.77 10.60 2.52
C ALA A 400 -21.94 10.96 3.47
N GLN A 401 -21.77 11.94 4.34
CA GLN A 401 -22.78 12.40 5.31
C GLN A 401 -24.07 12.90 4.64
N ALA A 402 -24.00 13.37 3.39
CA ALA A 402 -25.16 13.83 2.64
C ALA A 402 -26.20 12.71 2.37
N GLU A 403 -25.76 11.45 2.28
CA GLU A 403 -26.62 10.30 1.97
C GLU A 403 -26.68 9.25 3.08
N PHE A 404 -25.66 9.25 3.95
CA PHE A 404 -25.50 8.30 5.04
C PHE A 404 -25.20 9.03 6.34
N SER A 405 -25.73 8.53 7.44
CA SER A 405 -25.42 9.04 8.78
C SER A 405 -24.02 8.58 9.23
N VAL A 406 -22.97 8.85 8.43
CA VAL A 406 -21.60 8.42 8.74
C VAL A 406 -21.15 8.89 10.12
N ALA A 407 -21.50 10.12 10.51
CA ALA A 407 -21.20 10.64 11.84
C ALA A 407 -21.81 9.78 12.95
N ARG A 408 -23.06 9.30 12.77
CA ARG A 408 -23.70 8.38 13.72
C ARG A 408 -22.98 7.05 13.80
N ASP A 409 -22.53 6.51 12.67
CA ASP A 409 -21.81 5.25 12.64
C ASP A 409 -20.42 5.40 13.25
N LEU A 410 -19.73 6.53 13.03
CA LEU A 410 -18.47 6.87 13.70
C LEU A 410 -18.65 7.03 15.21
N PHE A 411 -19.75 7.66 15.66
CA PHE A 411 -20.05 7.75 17.08
C PHE A 411 -20.22 6.36 17.73
N ARG A 412 -20.83 5.41 17.00
CA ARG A 412 -20.92 4.00 17.43
C ARG A 412 -19.56 3.28 17.47
N CYS A 413 -18.54 3.84 16.81
CA CYS A 413 -17.18 3.32 16.84
C CYS A 413 -16.37 3.82 18.05
N LEU A 414 -16.80 4.88 18.76
CA LEU A 414 -16.07 5.44 19.92
C LEU A 414 -15.74 4.42 21.02
N PRO A 415 -16.64 3.48 21.39
CA PRO A 415 -16.31 2.45 22.39
C PRO A 415 -15.06 1.64 22.03
N TYR A 416 -14.84 1.37 20.74
CA TYR A 416 -13.64 0.63 20.29
C TYR A 416 -12.35 1.45 20.47
N MET A 417 -12.43 2.79 20.38
CA MET A 417 -11.30 3.65 20.78
C MET A 417 -11.03 3.53 22.28
N GLY A 418 -12.08 3.52 23.11
CA GLY A 418 -11.94 3.29 24.56
C GLY A 418 -11.27 1.94 24.87
N ILE A 419 -11.70 0.87 24.19
CA ILE A 419 -11.05 -0.44 24.29
C ILE A 419 -9.59 -0.36 23.83
N GLY A 420 -9.29 0.36 22.76
CA GLY A 420 -7.92 0.60 22.29
C GLY A 420 -7.04 1.28 23.34
N VAL A 421 -7.55 2.29 24.03
CA VAL A 421 -6.84 2.96 25.14
C VAL A 421 -6.57 1.98 26.30
N VAL A 422 -7.52 1.11 26.63
CA VAL A 422 -7.31 0.08 27.66
C VAL A 422 -6.26 -0.94 27.19
N ILE A 423 -6.27 -1.36 25.92
CA ILE A 423 -5.22 -2.23 25.35
C ILE A 423 -3.86 -1.55 25.50
N PHE A 424 -3.74 -0.27 25.13
CA PHE A 424 -2.51 0.48 25.29
C PHE A 424 -2.02 0.49 26.74
N ALA A 425 -2.91 0.76 27.70
CA ALA A 425 -2.59 0.78 29.14
C ALA A 425 -2.16 -0.59 29.66
N VAL A 426 -2.89 -1.67 29.27
CA VAL A 426 -2.55 -3.07 29.64
C VAL A 426 -1.18 -3.45 29.11
N VAL A 427 -0.92 -3.19 27.82
CA VAL A 427 0.36 -3.51 27.19
C VAL A 427 1.50 -2.73 27.85
N ARG A 428 1.34 -1.43 28.08
CA ARG A 428 2.37 -0.62 28.77
C ARG A 428 2.58 -1.04 30.22
N GLY A 429 1.51 -1.39 30.94
CA GLY A 429 1.60 -1.94 32.29
C GLY A 429 2.36 -3.29 32.31
N THR A 430 2.12 -4.16 31.34
CA THR A 430 2.86 -5.43 31.17
C THR A 430 4.35 -5.19 30.96
N ALA A 431 4.73 -4.24 30.09
CA ALA A 431 6.12 -3.88 29.85
C ALA A 431 6.82 -3.42 31.14
N MET A 432 6.14 -2.59 31.94
CA MET A 432 6.68 -2.10 33.21
C MET A 432 6.88 -3.22 34.25
N LEU A 433 5.91 -4.14 34.33
CA LEU A 433 5.97 -5.26 35.26
C LEU A 433 7.04 -6.29 34.88
N LEU A 434 7.31 -6.47 33.60
CA LEU A 434 8.24 -7.45 33.07
C LEU A 434 9.56 -6.83 32.61
N ALA A 435 9.89 -5.61 33.04
CA ALA A 435 11.06 -4.86 32.57
C ALA A 435 12.42 -5.60 32.82
N SER A 436 12.47 -6.52 33.77
CA SER A 436 13.66 -7.34 34.06
C SER A 436 13.76 -8.63 33.22
N GLN A 437 12.74 -8.94 32.42
CA GLN A 437 12.69 -10.16 31.62
C GLN A 437 13.31 -9.95 30.23
N PRO A 438 13.71 -11.01 29.52
CA PRO A 438 14.17 -10.92 28.15
C PRO A 438 13.13 -10.24 27.23
N VAL A 439 13.58 -9.35 26.33
CA VAL A 439 12.70 -8.55 25.46
C VAL A 439 11.69 -9.41 24.69
N ILE A 440 12.08 -10.60 24.24
CA ILE A 440 11.17 -11.53 23.54
C ILE A 440 10.02 -11.96 24.46
N ALA A 441 10.28 -12.26 25.71
CA ALA A 441 9.25 -12.66 26.68
C ALA A 441 8.30 -11.47 26.96
N VAL A 442 8.86 -10.26 27.11
CA VAL A 442 8.06 -9.03 27.26
C VAL A 442 7.13 -8.84 26.06
N LEU A 443 7.66 -8.88 24.84
CA LEU A 443 6.88 -8.71 23.61
C LEU A 443 5.79 -9.78 23.43
N LEU A 444 6.08 -11.04 23.73
CA LEU A 444 5.08 -12.11 23.67
C LEU A 444 3.96 -11.89 24.70
N ALA A 445 4.32 -11.46 25.91
CA ALA A 445 3.34 -11.14 26.96
C ALA A 445 2.49 -9.90 26.56
N GLU A 446 3.13 -8.84 26.08
CA GLU A 446 2.47 -7.61 25.59
C GLU A 446 1.45 -7.91 24.49
N ILE A 447 1.87 -8.64 23.45
CA ILE A 447 1.01 -9.00 22.33
C ILE A 447 -0.10 -9.95 22.80
N GLY A 448 0.23 -10.98 23.59
CA GLY A 448 -0.74 -11.95 24.09
C GLY A 448 -1.81 -11.30 24.97
N LEU A 449 -1.41 -10.51 25.96
CA LEU A 449 -2.33 -9.81 26.85
C LEU A 449 -3.12 -8.71 26.13
N GLY A 450 -2.49 -8.00 25.18
CA GLY A 450 -3.18 -7.03 24.34
C GLY A 450 -4.29 -7.65 23.50
N VAL A 451 -4.03 -8.80 22.88
CA VAL A 451 -5.02 -9.54 22.09
C VAL A 451 -6.14 -10.08 23.01
N LEU A 452 -5.80 -10.67 24.14
CA LEU A 452 -6.78 -11.19 25.10
C LEU A 452 -7.66 -10.06 25.66
N ALA A 453 -7.07 -8.93 26.04
CA ALA A 453 -7.82 -7.76 26.49
C ALA A 453 -8.75 -7.23 25.38
N GLY A 454 -8.25 -7.09 24.16
CA GLY A 454 -9.06 -6.63 23.02
C GLY A 454 -10.25 -7.55 22.72
N CYS A 455 -10.00 -8.84 22.62
CA CYS A 455 -11.06 -9.84 22.38
C CYS A 455 -12.04 -9.92 23.55
N GLY A 456 -11.55 -9.95 24.79
CA GLY A 456 -12.37 -10.04 25.99
C GLY A 456 -13.26 -8.83 26.19
N LEU A 457 -12.71 -7.62 26.10
CA LEU A 457 -13.46 -6.37 26.24
C LEU A 457 -14.47 -6.18 25.10
N THR A 458 -14.14 -6.59 23.89
CA THR A 458 -15.07 -6.54 22.75
C THR A 458 -16.23 -7.50 22.95
N ALA A 459 -15.95 -8.73 23.37
CA ALA A 459 -16.99 -9.70 23.67
C ALA A 459 -17.91 -9.24 24.82
N ALA A 460 -17.33 -8.67 25.87
CA ALA A 460 -18.09 -8.08 26.99
C ALA A 460 -18.95 -6.91 26.51
N PHE A 461 -18.38 -5.97 25.73
CA PHE A 461 -19.10 -4.83 25.15
C PHE A 461 -20.28 -5.28 24.28
N TRP A 462 -20.06 -6.25 23.38
CA TRP A 462 -21.13 -6.76 22.52
C TRP A 462 -22.22 -7.47 23.30
N LYS A 463 -21.86 -8.23 24.34
CA LYS A 463 -22.84 -8.89 25.23
C LYS A 463 -23.68 -7.88 26.00
N LEU A 464 -23.04 -6.82 26.53
CA LEU A 464 -23.74 -5.77 27.31
C LEU A 464 -24.65 -4.91 26.45
N THR A 465 -24.27 -4.65 25.19
CA THR A 465 -25.03 -3.78 24.27
C THR A 465 -26.01 -4.56 23.39
N GLY A 466 -26.08 -5.88 23.49
CA GLY A 466 -26.90 -6.71 22.59
C GLY A 466 -26.52 -6.53 21.12
N ASN A 467 -25.24 -6.30 20.82
CA ASN A 467 -24.81 -6.03 19.46
C ASN A 467 -25.00 -7.28 18.57
N PRO A 468 -25.76 -7.18 17.44
CA PRO A 468 -26.05 -8.32 16.57
C PRO A 468 -24.81 -8.97 15.95
N LEU A 469 -23.65 -8.31 15.93
CA LEU A 469 -22.38 -8.89 15.51
C LEU A 469 -21.95 -10.06 16.42
N ALA A 470 -22.30 -10.04 17.70
CA ALA A 470 -21.99 -11.15 18.63
C ALA A 470 -22.70 -12.43 18.22
N GLU A 471 -23.98 -12.36 17.91
CA GLU A 471 -24.80 -13.52 17.50
C GLU A 471 -24.34 -14.09 16.17
N GLU A 472 -24.01 -13.23 15.19
CA GLU A 472 -23.55 -13.65 13.87
C GLU A 472 -22.21 -14.39 13.93
N ILE A 473 -21.26 -13.93 14.76
CA ILE A 473 -19.96 -14.59 14.92
C ILE A 473 -20.14 -15.95 15.62
N VAL A 474 -20.95 -16.02 16.66
CA VAL A 474 -21.25 -17.28 17.37
C VAL A 474 -21.96 -18.28 16.44
N HIS A 475 -22.95 -17.81 15.66
CA HIS A 475 -23.63 -18.65 14.67
C HIS A 475 -22.72 -19.07 13.51
N GLY A 476 -21.84 -18.17 13.04
CA GLY A 476 -20.85 -18.48 11.99
C GLY A 476 -19.83 -19.54 12.44
N LEU A 477 -19.39 -19.49 13.68
CA LEU A 477 -18.49 -20.49 14.28
C LEU A 477 -19.20 -21.85 14.49
N ARG A 478 -20.50 -21.86 14.83
CA ARG A 478 -21.29 -23.08 14.96
C ARG A 478 -21.57 -23.75 13.61
N ARG A 479 -21.84 -23.01 12.55
CA ARG A 479 -22.04 -23.55 11.18
C ARG A 479 -20.79 -24.14 10.53
N LYS A 480 -19.58 -23.81 10.97
CA LYS A 480 -18.32 -24.43 10.50
C LYS A 480 -17.97 -25.72 11.23
N LYS A 481 -18.71 -26.12 12.25
CA LYS A 481 -18.52 -27.37 13.00
C LYS A 481 -19.47 -28.49 12.58
N ILE A 482 -20.30 -28.30 11.57
CA ILE A 482 -21.14 -29.30 10.90
C ILE A 482 -20.71 -29.33 9.42
#